data_0ffb031b1e6c77c8aff39da4bb899daf
#
_entry.id   0ffb031b1e6c77c8aff39da4bb899daf
#
_cell.length_a   1.000
_cell.length_b   1.000
_cell.length_c   1.000
_cell.angle_alpha   90.00
_cell.angle_beta   90.00
_cell.angle_gamma   90.00
#
_symmetry.space_group_name_H-M   'P 1'
#
loop_
_entity.id
_entity.type
_entity.pdbx_description
1 polymer ?
#
loop_
_entity_poly.entity_id
_entity_poly.type
_entity_poly.pdbx_seq_one_letter_code
_entity_poly.pdbx_strand_id
1 'polypeptide(L)'
;HLLSRRQRQMCIRDRPYTVTFDDGTPKVLSNILIGELWLCSGQSNMEMPMKGFKNQPVENANMDILRSRNPEIRLFTVKRTSTLTPQNDVTGSWKEASPATVRDFSATAYYFGRLVNEILDVPVGLIVAAWGGSACEAWMTADWLKAFPDAKIPRSETDIKSKNRTPTVLYNGMLHPLIGLTMKGVIWYQGEDNWNRAHTYADMFTTLINGWRTEWKQGDFPFYYCQIAPYDYGIITERGKEVINTAYLREAQAQVEHRVPNTGMAVLLDAGMEKGIHPPRKQVAGERLALLALTKTYGIEGVNGESPYYKGIEIKNDTVIVSFERAG
;
A
#
# COMPACT_ATOMS: atom_id res chain seq x y z
N HIS A 1 -36.37 11.25 -24.11
CA HIS A 1 -35.78 11.21 -22.77
C HIS A 1 -34.28 11.27 -22.91
N LEU A 2 -33.71 12.46 -22.77
CA LEU A 2 -32.27 12.66 -22.68
C LEU A 2 -31.87 12.37 -21.21
N LEU A 3 -31.38 11.18 -20.93
CA LEU A 3 -30.71 10.91 -19.67
C LEU A 3 -29.52 11.87 -19.53
N SER A 4 -29.34 12.47 -18.35
CA SER A 4 -28.19 13.32 -18.08
C SER A 4 -26.88 12.56 -18.32
N ARG A 5 -25.79 13.26 -18.61
CA ARG A 5 -24.47 12.64 -18.83
C ARG A 5 -24.05 11.78 -17.61
N ARG A 6 -24.44 12.21 -16.41
CA ARG A 6 -24.20 11.50 -15.14
C ARG A 6 -25.03 10.21 -15.05
N GLN A 7 -26.32 10.23 -15.43
CA GLN A 7 -27.17 9.05 -15.46
C GLN A 7 -26.72 8.03 -16.52
N ARG A 8 -26.21 8.47 -17.68
CA ARG A 8 -25.64 7.58 -18.69
C ARG A 8 -24.33 6.92 -18.22
N GLN A 9 -23.50 7.66 -17.48
CA GLN A 9 -22.31 7.09 -16.88
C GLN A 9 -22.63 6.07 -15.77
N MET A 10 -23.64 6.34 -14.92
CA MET A 10 -24.12 5.38 -13.91
C MET A 10 -24.59 4.09 -14.57
N CYS A 11 -25.42 4.16 -15.63
CA CYS A 11 -25.89 2.96 -16.33
C CYS A 11 -24.79 2.09 -16.97
N ILE A 12 -23.62 2.66 -17.23
CA ILE A 12 -22.46 1.95 -17.79
C ILE A 12 -21.61 1.33 -16.68
N ARG A 13 -21.57 1.91 -15.46
CA ARG A 13 -20.71 1.48 -14.36
C ARG A 13 -21.31 0.39 -13.47
N ASP A 14 -22.63 0.39 -13.32
CA ASP A 14 -23.34 -0.38 -12.26
C ASP A 14 -23.71 -1.81 -12.64
N ARG A 15 -23.32 -2.30 -13.82
CA ARG A 15 -23.67 -3.65 -14.27
C ARG A 15 -22.44 -4.48 -14.54
N PRO A 16 -22.43 -5.73 -14.08
CA PRO A 16 -21.40 -6.69 -14.49
C PRO A 16 -21.46 -6.93 -15.99
N TYR A 17 -20.32 -6.88 -16.65
CA TYR A 17 -20.16 -7.16 -18.07
C TYR A 17 -19.75 -8.60 -18.30
N THR A 18 -20.07 -9.09 -19.49
CA THR A 18 -19.51 -10.32 -20.04
C THR A 18 -18.66 -9.94 -21.24
N VAL A 19 -17.41 -10.39 -21.25
CA VAL A 19 -16.45 -10.20 -22.35
C VAL A 19 -16.11 -11.55 -22.94
N THR A 20 -16.22 -11.66 -24.25
CA THR A 20 -15.86 -12.87 -24.99
C THR A 20 -14.61 -12.57 -25.82
N PHE A 21 -13.58 -13.39 -25.65
CA PHE A 21 -12.40 -13.41 -26.49
C PHE A 21 -12.56 -14.62 -27.42
N ASP A 22 -12.44 -14.40 -28.72
CA ASP A 22 -12.57 -15.46 -29.72
C ASP A 22 -11.41 -15.38 -30.72
N ASP A 23 -10.55 -16.37 -30.66
CA ASP A 23 -9.45 -16.63 -31.60
C ASP A 23 -9.62 -18.00 -32.29
N GLY A 24 -10.87 -18.47 -32.38
CA GLY A 24 -11.24 -19.82 -32.85
C GLY A 24 -11.70 -20.75 -31.73
N THR A 25 -11.44 -20.37 -30.45
CA THR A 25 -11.98 -21.07 -29.29
C THR A 25 -12.48 -20.03 -28.27
N PRO A 26 -13.79 -19.73 -28.26
CA PRO A 26 -14.35 -18.67 -27.45
C PRO A 26 -14.06 -18.83 -25.95
N LYS A 27 -13.50 -17.80 -25.32
CA LYS A 27 -13.29 -17.70 -23.87
C LYS A 27 -14.16 -16.59 -23.32
N VAL A 28 -15.10 -16.95 -22.46
CA VAL A 28 -16.07 -16.01 -21.87
C VAL A 28 -15.67 -15.68 -20.46
N LEU A 29 -15.50 -14.39 -20.18
CA LEU A 29 -15.34 -13.85 -18.84
C LEU A 29 -16.63 -13.13 -18.45
N SER A 30 -17.24 -13.52 -17.34
CA SER A 30 -18.46 -12.90 -16.81
C SER A 30 -18.17 -12.17 -15.51
N ASN A 31 -19.15 -11.36 -15.08
CA ASN A 31 -19.08 -10.60 -13.82
C ASN A 31 -17.91 -9.61 -13.75
N ILE A 32 -17.61 -8.97 -14.87
CA ILE A 32 -16.54 -7.95 -14.97
C ILE A 32 -17.13 -6.59 -14.63
N LEU A 33 -16.48 -5.85 -13.75
CA LEU A 33 -16.79 -4.47 -13.42
C LEU A 33 -15.76 -3.51 -14.04
N ILE A 34 -16.24 -2.34 -14.46
CA ILE A 34 -15.39 -1.23 -14.89
C ILE A 34 -15.29 -0.25 -13.72
N GLY A 35 -14.10 -0.01 -13.23
CA GLY A 35 -13.88 0.82 -12.04
C GLY A 35 -12.41 1.12 -11.80
N GLU A 36 -12.08 1.48 -10.57
CA GLU A 36 -10.74 1.88 -10.15
C GLU A 36 -9.95 0.68 -9.61
N LEU A 37 -8.78 0.41 -10.17
CA LEU A 37 -7.92 -0.69 -9.74
C LEU A 37 -6.70 -0.16 -8.99
N TRP A 38 -6.47 -0.63 -7.78
CA TRP A 38 -5.34 -0.24 -6.94
C TRP A 38 -4.48 -1.43 -6.53
N LEU A 39 -3.16 -1.26 -6.64
CA LEU A 39 -2.19 -2.21 -6.10
C LEU A 39 -1.88 -1.83 -4.65
N CYS A 40 -2.05 -2.79 -3.73
CA CYS A 40 -1.81 -2.64 -2.30
C CYS A 40 -0.61 -3.52 -1.93
N SER A 41 0.53 -2.91 -1.64
CA SER A 41 1.76 -3.66 -1.42
C SER A 41 2.52 -3.20 -0.17
N GLY A 42 3.50 -3.99 0.26
CA GLY A 42 4.28 -3.73 1.46
C GLY A 42 4.50 -4.96 2.32
N GLN A 43 4.55 -4.75 3.64
CA GLN A 43 4.82 -5.82 4.61
C GLN A 43 3.60 -6.14 5.51
N SER A 44 3.85 -6.63 6.71
CA SER A 44 2.81 -7.16 7.60
C SER A 44 1.65 -6.20 7.90
N ASN A 45 1.91 -4.91 8.00
CA ASN A 45 0.84 -3.91 8.24
C ASN A 45 -0.06 -3.68 7.04
N MET A 46 0.42 -3.93 5.80
CA MET A 46 -0.43 -4.04 4.62
C MET A 46 -1.07 -5.43 4.52
N GLU A 47 -0.36 -6.48 4.89
CA GLU A 47 -0.85 -7.86 4.77
C GLU A 47 -1.89 -8.25 5.83
N MET A 48 -1.87 -7.62 7.01
CA MET A 48 -2.69 -7.99 8.17
C MET A 48 -4.17 -8.13 7.79
N PRO A 49 -4.75 -9.34 7.93
CA PRO A 49 -6.14 -9.55 7.56
C PRO A 49 -7.10 -8.84 8.51
N MET A 50 -8.33 -8.58 8.06
CA MET A 50 -9.34 -7.92 8.87
C MET A 50 -9.62 -8.64 10.20
N LYS A 51 -9.54 -9.98 10.24
CA LYS A 51 -9.64 -10.75 11.49
C LYS A 51 -8.47 -10.56 12.46
N GLY A 52 -7.43 -9.86 12.03
CA GLY A 52 -6.18 -9.72 12.78
C GLY A 52 -5.23 -10.93 12.65
N PHE A 53 -4.04 -10.79 13.22
CA PHE A 53 -3.11 -11.89 13.47
C PHE A 53 -3.41 -12.54 14.83
N LYS A 54 -2.76 -13.66 15.13
CA LYS A 54 -2.91 -14.32 16.44
C LYS A 54 -2.53 -13.36 17.57
N ASN A 55 -3.45 -13.15 18.51
CA ASN A 55 -3.32 -12.22 19.64
C ASN A 55 -3.11 -10.74 19.25
N GLN A 56 -3.40 -10.37 18.01
CA GLN A 56 -3.27 -9.01 17.51
C GLN A 56 -4.53 -8.67 16.70
N PRO A 57 -5.58 -8.19 17.36
CA PRO A 57 -6.85 -7.88 16.71
C PRO A 57 -6.76 -6.61 15.88
N VAL A 58 -7.64 -6.48 14.89
CA VAL A 58 -7.99 -5.20 14.27
C VAL A 58 -9.16 -4.61 15.05
N GLU A 59 -9.09 -3.32 15.36
CA GLU A 59 -10.16 -2.60 16.05
C GLU A 59 -11.44 -2.62 15.19
N ASN A 60 -12.60 -2.81 15.82
CA ASN A 60 -13.93 -2.90 15.20
C ASN A 60 -14.12 -4.02 14.16
N ALA A 61 -13.14 -4.90 13.97
CA ALA A 61 -13.12 -5.91 12.90
C ALA A 61 -14.42 -6.70 12.75
N ASN A 62 -15.04 -7.15 13.86
CA ASN A 62 -16.24 -7.97 13.78
C ASN A 62 -17.42 -7.22 13.15
N MET A 63 -17.59 -5.95 13.49
CA MET A 63 -18.68 -5.12 12.94
C MET A 63 -18.41 -4.76 11.49
N ASP A 64 -17.16 -4.44 11.16
CA ASP A 64 -16.77 -4.12 9.78
C ASP A 64 -16.86 -5.35 8.86
N ILE A 65 -16.48 -6.54 9.33
CA ILE A 65 -16.68 -7.80 8.63
C ILE A 65 -18.17 -8.03 8.40
N LEU A 66 -19.01 -7.91 9.43
CA LEU A 66 -20.45 -8.14 9.32
C LEU A 66 -21.11 -7.21 8.28
N ARG A 67 -20.65 -5.96 8.17
CA ARG A 67 -21.18 -4.95 7.26
C ARG A 67 -20.52 -4.95 5.87
N SER A 68 -19.60 -5.85 5.59
CA SER A 68 -18.70 -5.78 4.43
C SER A 68 -19.32 -6.25 3.10
N ARG A 69 -20.59 -6.65 3.06
CA ARG A 69 -21.21 -7.10 1.80
C ARG A 69 -21.34 -5.95 0.80
N ASN A 70 -20.48 -5.97 -0.20
CA ASN A 70 -20.48 -5.01 -1.30
C ASN A 70 -19.91 -5.66 -2.58
N PRO A 71 -20.74 -5.98 -3.60
CA PRO A 71 -20.28 -6.64 -4.82
C PRO A 71 -19.43 -5.73 -5.72
N GLU A 72 -19.40 -4.42 -5.48
CA GLU A 72 -18.59 -3.48 -6.25
C GLU A 72 -17.13 -3.41 -5.74
N ILE A 73 -16.86 -3.90 -4.53
CA ILE A 73 -15.49 -4.02 -4.04
C ILE A 73 -14.97 -5.42 -4.37
N ARG A 74 -13.92 -5.47 -5.18
CA ARG A 74 -13.30 -6.72 -5.65
C ARG A 74 -11.93 -6.90 -5.01
N LEU A 75 -11.70 -8.09 -4.49
CA LEU A 75 -10.56 -8.45 -3.66
C LEU A 75 -9.72 -9.51 -4.35
N PHE A 76 -8.43 -9.25 -4.53
CA PHE A 76 -7.48 -10.22 -5.05
C PHE A 76 -6.26 -10.27 -4.14
N THR A 77 -5.92 -11.43 -3.61
CA THR A 77 -4.69 -11.63 -2.83
C THR A 77 -3.72 -12.47 -3.63
N VAL A 78 -2.56 -11.90 -3.93
CA VAL A 78 -1.45 -12.62 -4.56
C VAL A 78 -0.87 -13.61 -3.56
N LYS A 79 -0.79 -14.88 -3.95
CA LYS A 79 -0.15 -15.91 -3.13
C LYS A 79 1.34 -15.57 -2.93
N ARG A 80 1.81 -15.66 -1.69
CA ARG A 80 3.22 -15.44 -1.37
C ARG A 80 4.12 -16.35 -2.19
N THR A 81 4.97 -15.73 -3.00
CA THR A 81 5.90 -16.41 -3.90
C THR A 81 7.25 -15.70 -3.85
N SER A 82 8.30 -16.44 -3.58
CA SER A 82 9.69 -15.96 -3.49
C SER A 82 10.51 -16.76 -4.48
N THR A 83 11.09 -16.08 -5.47
CA THR A 83 11.80 -16.74 -6.59
C THR A 83 13.05 -15.99 -6.99
N LEU A 84 14.03 -16.71 -7.47
CA LEU A 84 15.28 -16.15 -7.99
C LEU A 84 15.06 -15.40 -9.31
N THR A 85 14.14 -15.89 -10.13
CA THR A 85 13.85 -15.36 -11.49
C THR A 85 12.44 -14.79 -11.57
N PRO A 86 12.23 -13.75 -12.41
CA PRO A 86 10.89 -13.20 -12.65
C PRO A 86 9.91 -14.26 -13.13
N GLN A 87 8.72 -14.25 -12.56
CA GLN A 87 7.60 -15.12 -12.94
C GLN A 87 6.67 -14.38 -13.91
N ASN A 88 5.91 -15.12 -14.70
CA ASN A 88 4.98 -14.56 -15.70
C ASN A 88 3.51 -14.58 -15.23
N ASP A 89 3.22 -15.22 -14.10
CA ASP A 89 1.85 -15.33 -13.57
C ASP A 89 1.85 -15.38 -12.05
N VAL A 90 0.71 -15.01 -11.46
CA VAL A 90 0.45 -15.08 -10.02
C VAL A 90 -0.66 -16.08 -9.70
N THR A 91 -0.57 -16.71 -8.56
CA THR A 91 -1.68 -17.50 -8.02
C THR A 91 -2.57 -16.60 -7.17
N GLY A 92 -3.87 -16.60 -7.47
CA GLY A 92 -4.88 -15.85 -6.73
C GLY A 92 -6.26 -16.02 -7.40
N SER A 93 -7.26 -15.40 -6.81
CA SER A 93 -8.62 -15.35 -7.39
C SER A 93 -9.34 -14.09 -6.95
N TRP A 94 -10.09 -13.50 -7.87
CA TRP A 94 -10.99 -12.39 -7.57
C TRP A 94 -12.16 -12.86 -6.71
N LYS A 95 -12.51 -12.07 -5.69
CA LYS A 95 -13.64 -12.31 -4.80
C LYS A 95 -14.42 -11.03 -4.61
N GLU A 96 -15.73 -11.12 -4.46
CA GLU A 96 -16.54 -10.00 -4.02
C GLU A 96 -16.36 -9.77 -2.51
N ALA A 97 -16.44 -8.51 -2.08
CA ALA A 97 -16.43 -8.21 -0.65
C ALA A 97 -17.69 -8.76 0.03
N SER A 98 -17.46 -9.55 1.04
CA SER A 98 -18.49 -10.19 1.88
C SER A 98 -17.88 -10.52 3.24
N PRO A 99 -18.67 -10.82 4.27
CA PRO A 99 -18.13 -11.26 5.55
C PRO A 99 -17.14 -12.42 5.46
N ALA A 100 -17.38 -13.37 4.56
CA ALA A 100 -16.52 -14.53 4.38
C ALA A 100 -15.18 -14.18 3.72
N THR A 101 -15.14 -13.20 2.82
CA THR A 101 -13.95 -12.84 2.05
C THR A 101 -13.14 -11.72 2.69
N VAL A 102 -13.79 -10.68 3.22
CA VAL A 102 -13.16 -9.55 3.89
C VAL A 102 -12.44 -9.96 5.18
N ARG A 103 -12.99 -10.95 5.90
CA ARG A 103 -12.39 -11.49 7.12
C ARG A 103 -10.91 -11.87 6.93
N ASP A 104 -10.55 -12.44 5.80
CA ASP A 104 -9.20 -12.93 5.50
C ASP A 104 -8.43 -12.01 4.54
N PHE A 105 -9.00 -10.87 4.17
CA PHE A 105 -8.37 -9.88 3.30
C PHE A 105 -7.68 -8.78 4.11
N SER A 106 -6.69 -8.09 3.51
CA SER A 106 -5.99 -6.94 4.10
C SER A 106 -6.95 -5.91 4.68
N ALA A 107 -6.81 -5.63 5.97
CA ALA A 107 -7.62 -4.61 6.63
C ALA A 107 -7.31 -3.20 6.06
N THR A 108 -6.03 -2.85 5.94
CA THR A 108 -5.62 -1.55 5.40
C THR A 108 -6.15 -1.33 3.98
N ALA A 109 -5.99 -2.31 3.10
CA ALA A 109 -6.49 -2.22 1.72
C ALA A 109 -8.02 -2.17 1.66
N TYR A 110 -8.71 -2.95 2.50
CA TYR A 110 -10.18 -2.94 2.55
C TYR A 110 -10.73 -1.58 3.00
N TYR A 111 -10.20 -1.00 4.07
CA TYR A 111 -10.64 0.32 4.54
C TYR A 111 -10.37 1.41 3.49
N PHE A 112 -9.24 1.35 2.80
CA PHE A 112 -8.95 2.23 1.66
C PHE A 112 -10.01 2.08 0.56
N GLY A 113 -10.22 0.87 0.05
CA GLY A 113 -11.14 0.64 -1.06
C GLY A 113 -12.59 0.89 -0.70
N ARG A 114 -13.00 0.61 0.54
CA ARG A 114 -14.34 0.91 1.05
C ARG A 114 -14.64 2.41 0.97
N LEU A 115 -13.74 3.24 1.49
CA LEU A 115 -13.94 4.71 1.47
C LEU A 115 -13.89 5.26 0.04
N VAL A 116 -12.99 4.78 -0.80
CA VAL A 116 -12.92 5.21 -2.22
C VAL A 116 -14.22 4.83 -2.95
N ASN A 117 -14.73 3.60 -2.78
CA ASN A 117 -15.99 3.16 -3.37
C ASN A 117 -17.17 4.01 -2.88
N GLU A 118 -17.27 4.23 -1.57
CA GLU A 118 -18.34 5.01 -0.95
C GLU A 118 -18.40 6.46 -1.49
N ILE A 119 -17.27 7.14 -1.58
CA ILE A 119 -17.23 8.55 -1.97
C ILE A 119 -17.36 8.75 -3.48
N LEU A 120 -16.76 7.87 -4.27
CA LEU A 120 -16.78 8.01 -5.74
C LEU A 120 -17.97 7.35 -6.40
N ASP A 121 -18.67 6.46 -5.69
CA ASP A 121 -19.76 5.64 -6.23
C ASP A 121 -19.34 4.90 -7.51
N VAL A 122 -18.18 4.22 -7.44
CA VAL A 122 -17.61 3.43 -8.54
C VAL A 122 -17.05 2.10 -8.02
N PRO A 123 -17.05 1.03 -8.83
CA PRO A 123 -16.42 -0.22 -8.46
C PRO A 123 -14.93 -0.05 -8.17
N VAL A 124 -14.43 -0.76 -7.14
CA VAL A 124 -13.01 -0.71 -6.73
C VAL A 124 -12.44 -2.12 -6.68
N GLY A 125 -11.38 -2.34 -7.43
CA GLY A 125 -10.56 -3.54 -7.39
C GLY A 125 -9.30 -3.33 -6.55
N LEU A 126 -9.01 -4.25 -5.63
CA LEU A 126 -7.86 -4.21 -4.76
C LEU A 126 -7.01 -5.47 -4.98
N ILE A 127 -5.77 -5.27 -5.46
CA ILE A 127 -4.80 -6.36 -5.58
C ILE A 127 -3.80 -6.23 -4.44
N VAL A 128 -3.80 -7.18 -3.51
CA VAL A 128 -2.85 -7.22 -2.40
C VAL A 128 -1.68 -8.12 -2.75
N ALA A 129 -0.50 -7.52 -2.92
CA ALA A 129 0.79 -8.18 -3.05
C ALA A 129 1.67 -7.75 -1.86
N ALA A 130 1.54 -8.42 -0.72
CA ALA A 130 2.24 -8.07 0.51
C ALA A 130 2.75 -9.31 1.23
N TRP A 131 3.87 -9.16 1.96
CA TRP A 131 4.44 -10.24 2.76
C TRP A 131 5.07 -9.68 4.05
N GLY A 132 4.58 -10.14 5.20
CA GLY A 132 5.04 -9.70 6.52
C GLY A 132 6.55 -9.84 6.72
N GLY A 133 7.17 -8.82 7.34
CA GLY A 133 8.61 -8.76 7.58
C GLY A 133 9.44 -8.62 6.30
N SER A 134 8.88 -8.13 5.20
CA SER A 134 9.66 -7.89 3.99
C SER A 134 10.44 -6.59 4.05
N ALA A 135 11.69 -6.65 3.60
CA ALA A 135 12.53 -5.48 3.37
C ALA A 135 12.18 -4.82 2.03
N CYS A 136 12.43 -3.51 1.92
CA CYS A 136 12.20 -2.75 0.68
C CYS A 136 12.94 -3.38 -0.52
N GLU A 137 14.16 -3.84 -0.30
CA GLU A 137 15.05 -4.47 -1.28
C GLU A 137 14.45 -5.71 -1.95
N ALA A 138 13.58 -6.43 -1.23
CA ALA A 138 12.93 -7.63 -1.78
C ALA A 138 11.94 -7.32 -2.91
N TRP A 139 11.45 -6.07 -2.98
CA TRP A 139 10.49 -5.57 -3.96
C TRP A 139 11.14 -4.79 -5.12
N MET A 140 12.45 -4.90 -5.28
CA MET A 140 13.25 -4.19 -6.27
C MET A 140 13.94 -5.15 -7.24
N THR A 141 14.33 -4.66 -8.42
CA THR A 141 15.15 -5.43 -9.35
C THR A 141 16.61 -5.42 -8.96
N ALA A 142 17.38 -6.37 -9.47
CA ALA A 142 18.82 -6.41 -9.29
C ALA A 142 19.52 -5.16 -9.86
N ASP A 143 19.01 -4.61 -10.95
CA ASP A 143 19.60 -3.43 -11.60
C ASP A 143 19.43 -2.18 -10.76
N TRP A 144 18.26 -1.97 -10.13
CA TRP A 144 18.05 -0.83 -9.25
C TRP A 144 18.89 -0.92 -7.99
N LEU A 145 19.10 -2.14 -7.50
CA LEU A 145 19.90 -2.40 -6.28
C LEU A 145 21.41 -2.22 -6.48
N LYS A 146 21.92 -2.06 -7.70
CA LYS A 146 23.34 -1.74 -7.95
C LYS A 146 23.80 -0.44 -7.29
N ALA A 147 22.87 0.49 -7.06
CA ALA A 147 23.14 1.73 -6.32
C ALA A 147 23.30 1.52 -4.79
N PHE A 148 22.98 0.34 -4.29
CA PHE A 148 22.98 0.00 -2.85
C PHE A 148 23.89 -1.18 -2.59
N PRO A 149 25.21 -0.97 -2.39
CA PRO A 149 26.22 -2.04 -2.33
C PRO A 149 26.02 -3.03 -1.19
N ASP A 150 25.30 -2.62 -0.12
CA ASP A 150 24.97 -3.51 1.00
C ASP A 150 23.85 -4.51 0.67
N ALA A 151 23.10 -4.29 -0.41
CA ALA A 151 22.06 -5.20 -0.87
C ALA A 151 22.69 -6.42 -1.57
N LYS A 152 22.74 -7.55 -0.87
CA LYS A 152 23.33 -8.80 -1.39
C LYS A 152 22.32 -9.51 -2.31
N ILE A 153 22.46 -9.29 -3.62
CA ILE A 153 21.60 -9.89 -4.64
C ILE A 153 21.89 -11.39 -4.74
N PRO A 154 20.85 -12.26 -4.62
CA PRO A 154 21.05 -13.71 -4.71
C PRO A 154 21.44 -14.12 -6.14
N ARG A 155 22.33 -15.11 -6.25
CA ARG A 155 22.77 -15.69 -7.52
C ARG A 155 22.28 -17.11 -7.73
N SER A 156 21.82 -17.74 -6.65
CA SER A 156 21.31 -19.11 -6.63
C SER A 156 20.17 -19.24 -5.62
N GLU A 157 19.39 -20.30 -5.70
CA GLU A 157 18.33 -20.61 -4.72
C GLU A 157 18.89 -20.77 -3.29
N THR A 158 20.12 -21.22 -3.17
CA THR A 158 20.79 -21.36 -1.85
C THR A 158 21.14 -20.02 -1.21
N ASP A 159 21.16 -18.94 -1.98
CA ASP A 159 21.38 -17.57 -1.48
C ASP A 159 20.11 -16.96 -0.88
N ILE A 160 18.94 -17.53 -1.17
CA ILE A 160 17.66 -17.08 -0.61
C ILE A 160 17.58 -17.50 0.85
N LYS A 161 18.27 -16.77 1.73
CA LYS A 161 18.30 -17.05 3.19
C LYS A 161 16.98 -16.71 3.88
N SER A 162 16.23 -15.76 3.33
CA SER A 162 14.91 -15.36 3.82
C SER A 162 13.98 -15.11 2.64
N LYS A 163 12.86 -15.83 2.59
CA LYS A 163 11.89 -15.76 1.48
C LYS A 163 11.24 -14.38 1.31
N ASN A 164 11.27 -13.55 2.34
CA ASN A 164 10.62 -12.23 2.35
C ASN A 164 11.60 -11.05 2.50
N ARG A 165 12.89 -11.30 2.81
CA ARG A 165 13.91 -10.25 2.99
C ARG A 165 15.00 -10.26 1.96
N THR A 166 15.27 -11.42 1.35
CA THR A 166 16.31 -11.50 0.32
C THR A 166 15.97 -10.54 -0.82
N PRO A 167 16.92 -9.71 -1.26
CA PRO A 167 16.69 -8.77 -2.35
C PRO A 167 16.12 -9.43 -3.60
N THR A 168 15.24 -8.74 -4.31
CA THR A 168 14.61 -9.09 -5.60
C THR A 168 13.53 -10.18 -5.58
N VAL A 169 13.52 -11.07 -4.59
CA VAL A 169 12.73 -12.31 -4.68
C VAL A 169 11.22 -12.10 -4.66
N LEU A 170 10.72 -11.02 -4.04
CA LEU A 170 9.30 -10.68 -4.03
C LEU A 170 8.92 -9.89 -5.28
N TYR A 171 9.82 -9.03 -5.78
CA TYR A 171 9.64 -8.43 -7.09
C TYR A 171 9.46 -9.53 -8.14
N ASN A 172 10.36 -10.48 -8.20
CA ASN A 172 10.31 -11.58 -9.16
C ASN A 172 9.05 -12.44 -9.05
N GLY A 173 8.65 -12.79 -7.83
CA GLY A 173 7.58 -13.77 -7.59
C GLY A 173 6.18 -13.20 -7.49
N MET A 174 6.04 -11.94 -7.09
CA MET A 174 4.73 -11.38 -6.73
C MET A 174 4.40 -10.08 -7.48
N LEU A 175 5.41 -9.31 -7.90
CA LEU A 175 5.19 -8.01 -8.55
C LEU A 175 5.37 -8.07 -10.05
N HIS A 176 6.47 -8.65 -10.54
CA HIS A 176 6.77 -8.75 -11.96
C HIS A 176 5.60 -9.31 -12.79
N PRO A 177 4.89 -10.37 -12.35
CA PRO A 177 3.75 -10.90 -13.10
C PRO A 177 2.55 -9.93 -13.22
N LEU A 178 2.52 -8.87 -12.42
CA LEU A 178 1.45 -7.86 -12.44
C LEU A 178 1.78 -6.68 -13.36
N ILE A 179 3.02 -6.59 -13.85
CA ILE A 179 3.45 -5.51 -14.74
C ILE A 179 2.65 -5.58 -16.04
N GLY A 180 2.18 -4.42 -16.51
CA GLY A 180 1.31 -4.30 -17.67
C GLY A 180 -0.19 -4.32 -17.34
N LEU A 181 -0.58 -4.68 -16.12
CA LEU A 181 -1.94 -4.51 -15.66
C LEU A 181 -2.22 -3.01 -15.44
N THR A 182 -3.22 -2.48 -16.14
CA THR A 182 -3.61 -1.08 -15.96
C THR A 182 -4.17 -0.86 -14.56
N MET A 183 -3.57 0.05 -13.80
CA MET A 183 -4.00 0.39 -12.45
C MET A 183 -4.08 1.91 -12.25
N LYS A 184 -4.89 2.36 -11.30
CA LYS A 184 -4.98 3.76 -10.94
C LYS A 184 -3.75 4.24 -10.18
N GLY A 185 -3.26 3.42 -9.26
CA GLY A 185 -2.11 3.74 -8.44
C GLY A 185 -1.77 2.65 -7.45
N VAL A 186 -0.86 2.99 -6.56
CA VAL A 186 -0.33 2.11 -5.51
C VAL A 186 -0.62 2.69 -4.13
N ILE A 187 -0.99 1.83 -3.19
CA ILE A 187 -0.88 2.10 -1.76
C ILE A 187 0.16 1.16 -1.14
N TRP A 188 1.05 1.73 -0.31
CA TRP A 188 2.21 1.03 0.23
C TRP A 188 2.29 1.16 1.75
N TYR A 189 2.55 0.06 2.46
CA TYR A 189 2.80 0.09 3.89
C TYR A 189 3.97 -0.83 4.26
N GLN A 190 5.16 -0.24 4.36
CA GLN A 190 6.41 -0.93 4.66
C GLN A 190 7.40 0.08 5.29
N GLY A 191 8.38 -0.42 5.99
CA GLY A 191 9.46 0.37 6.59
C GLY A 191 9.98 -0.29 7.86
N GLU A 192 9.15 -1.04 8.56
CA GLU A 192 9.48 -1.65 9.85
C GLU A 192 10.66 -2.62 9.75
N ASP A 193 10.84 -3.33 8.64
CA ASP A 193 12.00 -4.21 8.45
C ASP A 193 13.29 -3.44 8.08
N ASN A 194 13.16 -2.18 7.64
CA ASN A 194 14.29 -1.31 7.32
C ASN A 194 14.62 -0.31 8.45
N TRP A 195 14.03 -0.44 9.66
CA TRP A 195 14.12 0.51 10.75
C TRP A 195 15.56 0.92 11.11
N ASN A 196 16.52 0.01 10.99
CA ASN A 196 17.93 0.22 11.30
C ASN A 196 18.78 0.67 10.09
N ARG A 197 18.17 0.86 8.92
CA ARG A 197 18.81 1.30 7.68
C ARG A 197 18.21 2.60 7.13
N ALA A 198 17.83 3.51 8.02
CA ALA A 198 17.17 4.77 7.68
C ALA A 198 18.02 5.65 6.74
N HIS A 199 19.35 5.60 6.87
CA HIS A 199 20.27 6.41 6.08
C HIS A 199 20.24 6.15 4.57
N THR A 200 19.79 4.96 4.14
CA THR A 200 19.65 4.61 2.72
C THR A 200 18.19 4.55 2.29
N TYR A 201 17.24 4.58 3.23
CA TYR A 201 15.84 4.27 2.94
C TYR A 201 15.18 5.28 1.99
N ALA A 202 15.45 6.57 2.15
CA ALA A 202 14.84 7.59 1.27
C ALA A 202 15.25 7.39 -0.19
N ASP A 203 16.54 7.12 -0.44
CA ASP A 203 17.05 6.88 -1.80
C ASP A 203 16.52 5.55 -2.35
N MET A 204 16.49 4.51 -1.52
CA MET A 204 15.99 3.19 -1.90
C MET A 204 14.50 3.21 -2.25
N PHE A 205 13.68 3.87 -1.42
CA PHE A 205 12.24 3.95 -1.66
C PHE A 205 11.92 4.86 -2.85
N THR A 206 12.67 5.95 -3.05
CA THR A 206 12.62 6.77 -4.28
C THR A 206 12.92 5.92 -5.51
N THR A 207 13.99 5.12 -5.46
CA THR A 207 14.39 4.22 -6.56
C THR A 207 13.31 3.17 -6.83
N LEU A 208 12.71 2.59 -5.79
CA LEU A 208 11.61 1.64 -5.93
C LEU A 208 10.42 2.26 -6.67
N ILE A 209 9.94 3.43 -6.24
CA ILE A 209 8.77 4.09 -6.85
C ILE A 209 9.03 4.40 -8.32
N ASN A 210 10.16 5.02 -8.63
CA ASN A 210 10.54 5.37 -9.99
C ASN A 210 10.73 4.12 -10.87
N GLY A 211 11.31 3.08 -10.30
CA GLY A 211 11.48 1.79 -10.97
C GLY A 211 10.14 1.14 -11.32
N TRP A 212 9.19 1.08 -10.39
CA TRP A 212 7.85 0.55 -10.66
C TRP A 212 7.16 1.36 -11.77
N ARG A 213 7.23 2.70 -11.73
CA ARG A 213 6.66 3.56 -12.78
C ARG A 213 7.27 3.29 -14.15
N THR A 214 8.58 3.09 -14.19
CA THR A 214 9.31 2.74 -15.43
C THR A 214 8.85 1.41 -16.00
N GLU A 215 8.69 0.38 -15.17
CA GLU A 215 8.26 -0.95 -15.62
C GLU A 215 6.78 -0.95 -16.07
N TRP A 216 5.91 -0.26 -15.34
CA TRP A 216 4.49 -0.18 -15.69
C TRP A 216 4.20 0.66 -16.93
N LYS A 217 5.06 1.63 -17.27
CA LYS A 217 4.91 2.53 -18.44
C LYS A 217 3.58 3.28 -18.47
N GLN A 218 3.04 3.61 -17.29
CA GLN A 218 1.79 4.38 -17.14
C GLN A 218 2.06 5.81 -16.61
N GLY A 219 3.27 6.35 -16.82
CA GLY A 219 3.68 7.66 -16.31
C GLY A 219 3.80 7.67 -14.78
N ASP A 220 3.70 8.87 -14.22
CA ASP A 220 3.81 9.09 -12.78
C ASP A 220 2.48 8.78 -12.08
N PHE A 221 2.04 7.53 -12.10
CA PHE A 221 0.84 7.11 -11.39
C PHE A 221 0.93 7.41 -9.88
N PRO A 222 -0.20 7.66 -9.19
CA PRO A 222 -0.22 7.94 -7.76
C PRO A 222 0.42 6.82 -6.94
N PHE A 223 1.29 7.21 -6.00
CA PHE A 223 1.92 6.29 -5.07
C PHE A 223 1.79 6.84 -3.65
N TYR A 224 0.79 6.34 -2.91
CA TYR A 224 0.52 6.76 -1.53
C TYR A 224 1.04 5.73 -0.55
N TYR A 225 1.62 6.20 0.57
CA TYR A 225 2.24 5.28 1.50
C TYR A 225 2.03 5.69 2.96
N CYS A 226 2.06 4.71 3.84
CA CYS A 226 2.03 4.93 5.27
C CYS A 226 3.44 5.24 5.81
N GLN A 227 3.56 6.26 6.66
CA GLN A 227 4.68 6.38 7.57
C GLN A 227 4.57 5.26 8.62
N ILE A 228 5.68 4.64 9.02
CA ILE A 228 5.63 3.60 10.07
C ILE A 228 5.08 4.19 11.37
N ALA A 229 4.18 3.42 11.99
CA ALA A 229 3.57 3.79 13.26
C ALA A 229 4.59 3.63 14.43
N PRO A 230 4.47 4.41 15.51
CA PRO A 230 5.30 4.25 16.69
C PRO A 230 5.19 2.83 17.29
N TYR A 231 6.35 2.27 17.63
CA TYR A 231 6.53 0.99 18.29
C TYR A 231 7.85 0.98 19.06
N ASP A 232 7.92 0.34 20.21
CA ASP A 232 9.16 0.17 20.96
C ASP A 232 10.02 -0.96 20.35
N TYR A 233 10.86 -0.62 19.38
CA TYR A 233 11.77 -1.58 18.74
C TYR A 233 12.79 -2.19 19.71
N GLY A 234 13.00 -1.60 20.90
CA GLY A 234 13.79 -2.18 21.97
C GLY A 234 13.25 -3.52 22.49
N ILE A 235 11.98 -3.84 22.21
CA ILE A 235 11.36 -5.13 22.56
C ILE A 235 11.93 -6.28 21.72
N ILE A 236 12.29 -6.01 20.45
CA ILE A 236 12.81 -7.02 19.52
C ILE A 236 14.33 -6.97 19.37
N THR A 237 15.00 -6.07 20.06
CA THR A 237 16.46 -5.94 20.09
C THR A 237 16.96 -6.02 21.52
N GLU A 238 18.25 -6.29 21.72
CA GLU A 238 18.85 -6.29 23.05
C GLU A 238 18.97 -4.85 23.57
N ARG A 239 18.14 -4.49 24.56
CA ARG A 239 18.17 -3.18 25.21
C ARG A 239 19.57 -2.86 25.74
N GLY A 240 20.03 -1.64 25.45
CA GLY A 240 21.33 -1.12 25.93
C GLY A 240 22.51 -1.36 24.99
N LYS A 241 22.34 -2.09 23.86
CA LYS A 241 23.41 -2.27 22.88
C LYS A 241 23.39 -1.25 21.75
N GLU A 242 22.21 -0.69 21.41
CA GLU A 242 22.04 0.31 20.35
C GLU A 242 21.04 1.39 20.78
N VAL A 243 21.27 2.61 20.31
CA VAL A 243 20.28 3.68 20.37
C VAL A 243 19.29 3.46 19.24
N ILE A 244 18.11 2.93 19.56
CA ILE A 244 17.05 2.69 18.58
C ILE A 244 16.27 3.97 18.38
N ASN A 245 16.40 4.59 17.21
CA ASN A 245 15.68 5.79 16.86
C ASN A 245 14.97 5.65 15.51
N THR A 246 13.73 5.19 15.55
CA THR A 246 12.90 5.05 14.35
C THR A 246 12.38 6.38 13.79
N ALA A 247 12.64 7.50 14.46
CA ALA A 247 12.37 8.83 13.92
C ALA A 247 13.16 9.07 12.62
N TYR A 248 14.40 8.57 12.53
CA TYR A 248 15.18 8.69 11.31
C TYR A 248 14.54 7.97 10.11
N LEU A 249 13.92 6.80 10.33
CA LEU A 249 13.19 6.15 9.24
C LEU A 249 11.92 6.90 8.86
N ARG A 250 11.18 7.42 9.83
CA ARG A 250 10.00 8.26 9.56
C ARG A 250 10.37 9.54 8.81
N GLU A 251 11.51 10.15 9.16
CA GLU A 251 12.06 11.28 8.41
C GLU A 251 12.44 10.89 6.98
N ALA A 252 13.13 9.76 6.80
CA ALA A 252 13.45 9.23 5.47
C ALA A 252 12.20 8.99 4.62
N GLN A 253 11.12 8.47 5.22
CA GLN A 253 9.82 8.35 4.55
C GLN A 253 9.24 9.72 4.17
N ALA A 254 9.30 10.71 5.06
CA ALA A 254 8.80 12.07 4.78
C ALA A 254 9.58 12.75 3.64
N GLN A 255 10.90 12.55 3.56
CA GLN A 255 11.73 13.10 2.48
C GLN A 255 11.29 12.62 1.08
N VAL A 256 10.75 11.41 0.95
CA VAL A 256 10.32 10.85 -0.34
C VAL A 256 9.17 11.65 -0.94
N GLU A 257 8.24 12.15 -0.12
CA GLU A 257 7.11 12.97 -0.59
C GLU A 257 7.58 14.26 -1.31
N HIS A 258 8.73 14.81 -0.91
CA HIS A 258 9.32 16.00 -1.54
C HIS A 258 10.22 15.68 -2.74
N ARG A 259 10.67 14.43 -2.87
CA ARG A 259 11.62 14.02 -3.93
C ARG A 259 10.89 13.42 -5.14
N VAL A 260 9.72 12.84 -4.93
CA VAL A 260 9.02 12.06 -5.96
C VAL A 260 7.65 12.68 -6.23
N PRO A 261 7.38 13.16 -7.45
CA PRO A 261 6.08 13.73 -7.79
C PRO A 261 4.96 12.70 -7.65
N ASN A 262 3.73 13.19 -7.49
CA ASN A 262 2.52 12.38 -7.38
C ASN A 262 2.61 11.27 -6.31
N THR A 263 3.21 11.62 -5.16
CA THR A 263 3.23 10.81 -3.94
C THR A 263 2.47 11.52 -2.82
N GLY A 264 2.21 10.79 -1.75
CA GLY A 264 1.63 11.34 -0.51
C GLY A 264 1.82 10.36 0.64
N MET A 265 2.07 10.91 1.83
CA MET A 265 2.35 10.12 3.03
C MET A 265 1.21 10.22 4.04
N ALA A 266 0.62 9.08 4.38
CA ALA A 266 -0.29 8.96 5.50
C ALA A 266 0.51 8.85 6.81
N VAL A 267 0.53 9.91 7.60
CA VAL A 267 1.19 9.95 8.91
C VAL A 267 0.41 9.09 9.91
N LEU A 268 1.10 8.25 10.68
CA LEU A 268 0.49 7.31 11.64
C LEU A 268 1.05 7.47 13.07
N LEU A 269 1.58 8.65 13.43
CA LEU A 269 2.17 8.90 14.75
C LEU A 269 1.18 8.70 15.91
N ASP A 270 -0.10 8.98 15.68
CA ASP A 270 -1.20 8.83 16.65
C ASP A 270 -1.86 7.44 16.60
N ALA A 271 -1.49 6.59 15.66
CA ALA A 271 -2.11 5.28 15.43
C ALA A 271 -1.24 4.10 15.89
N GLY A 272 -0.05 4.36 16.41
CA GLY A 272 0.89 3.35 16.89
C GLY A 272 0.51 2.73 18.22
N MET A 273 1.30 1.75 18.64
CA MET A 273 1.17 1.08 19.91
C MET A 273 2.55 0.67 20.43
N GLU A 274 2.92 1.07 21.66
CA GLU A 274 4.23 0.85 22.26
C GLU A 274 4.69 -0.63 22.16
N LYS A 275 3.81 -1.56 22.51
CA LYS A 275 4.10 -3.01 22.56
C LYS A 275 3.54 -3.82 21.39
N GLY A 276 3.11 -3.15 20.31
CA GLY A 276 2.50 -3.80 19.16
C GLY A 276 2.96 -3.20 17.84
N ILE A 277 3.84 -3.93 17.12
CA ILE A 277 4.32 -3.52 15.79
C ILE A 277 3.20 -3.52 14.74
N HIS A 278 2.09 -4.19 15.02
CA HIS A 278 0.89 -4.21 14.20
C HIS A 278 -0.24 -3.48 14.94
N PRO A 279 -0.33 -2.14 14.85
CA PRO A 279 -1.37 -1.40 15.55
C PRO A 279 -2.77 -1.83 15.11
N PRO A 280 -3.74 -1.94 16.03
CA PRO A 280 -5.09 -2.41 15.74
C PRO A 280 -5.92 -1.45 14.89
N ARG A 281 -5.58 -0.16 14.88
CA ARG A 281 -6.29 0.92 14.18
C ARG A 281 -6.01 0.95 12.68
N LYS A 282 -6.29 -0.18 11.98
CA LYS A 282 -6.06 -0.30 10.54
C LYS A 282 -6.97 0.60 9.71
N GLN A 283 -8.13 0.93 10.23
CA GLN A 283 -9.05 1.89 9.62
C GLN A 283 -8.37 3.25 9.41
N VAL A 284 -7.67 3.76 10.40
CA VAL A 284 -6.94 5.05 10.31
C VAL A 284 -5.93 5.02 9.15
N ALA A 285 -5.18 3.93 9.01
CA ALA A 285 -4.21 3.80 7.93
C ALA A 285 -4.90 3.76 6.55
N GLY A 286 -5.92 2.93 6.39
CA GLY A 286 -6.65 2.79 5.13
C GLY A 286 -7.37 4.09 4.73
N GLU A 287 -8.06 4.74 5.67
CA GLU A 287 -8.80 5.98 5.39
C GLU A 287 -7.88 7.16 5.10
N ARG A 288 -6.72 7.30 5.77
CA ARG A 288 -5.74 8.35 5.44
C ARG A 288 -5.15 8.15 4.04
N LEU A 289 -4.86 6.92 3.64
CA LEU A 289 -4.47 6.62 2.26
C LEU A 289 -5.59 6.94 1.26
N ALA A 290 -6.84 6.66 1.60
CA ALA A 290 -7.99 6.99 0.77
C ALA A 290 -8.22 8.50 0.66
N LEU A 291 -8.05 9.26 1.74
CA LEU A 291 -8.13 10.73 1.71
C LEU A 291 -7.07 11.33 0.79
N LEU A 292 -5.83 10.82 0.80
CA LEU A 292 -4.81 11.20 -0.16
C LEU A 292 -5.25 10.93 -1.60
N ALA A 293 -5.82 9.75 -1.88
CA ALA A 293 -6.33 9.42 -3.20
C ALA A 293 -7.51 10.32 -3.60
N LEU A 294 -8.48 10.51 -2.72
CA LEU A 294 -9.67 11.31 -2.99
C LEU A 294 -9.32 12.76 -3.31
N THR A 295 -8.40 13.36 -2.55
CA THR A 295 -8.02 14.77 -2.75
C THR A 295 -7.03 14.94 -3.90
N LYS A 296 -5.95 14.16 -3.94
CA LYS A 296 -4.84 14.37 -4.91
C LYS A 296 -5.11 13.73 -6.28
N THR A 297 -5.76 12.56 -6.31
CA THR A 297 -6.01 11.84 -7.57
C THR A 297 -7.38 12.15 -8.14
N TYR A 298 -8.40 12.21 -7.29
CA TYR A 298 -9.80 12.39 -7.74
C TYR A 298 -10.30 13.82 -7.61
N GLY A 299 -9.53 14.73 -6.99
CA GLY A 299 -9.84 16.15 -6.91
C GLY A 299 -11.06 16.47 -6.04
N ILE A 300 -11.33 15.67 -5.01
CA ILE A 300 -12.39 15.96 -4.04
C ILE A 300 -11.97 17.17 -3.21
N GLU A 301 -12.79 18.20 -3.25
CA GLU A 301 -12.57 19.47 -2.54
C GLU A 301 -13.31 19.50 -1.19
N GLY A 302 -12.94 20.46 -0.32
CA GLY A 302 -13.58 20.70 0.97
C GLY A 302 -13.08 19.82 2.11
N VAL A 303 -12.11 18.95 1.84
CA VAL A 303 -11.42 18.13 2.86
C VAL A 303 -9.91 18.17 2.62
N ASN A 304 -9.13 18.02 3.70
CA ASN A 304 -7.67 17.93 3.58
C ASN A 304 -7.25 16.45 3.68
N GLY A 305 -6.62 15.93 2.64
CA GLY A 305 -6.09 14.56 2.61
C GLY A 305 -4.66 14.45 3.13
N GLU A 306 -3.94 15.56 3.24
CA GLU A 306 -2.55 15.60 3.66
C GLU A 306 -2.43 15.96 5.15
N SER A 307 -1.43 15.39 5.82
CA SER A 307 -1.13 15.73 7.21
C SER A 307 -0.39 17.08 7.31
N PRO A 308 -0.54 17.82 8.42
CA PRO A 308 0.26 19.02 8.65
C PRO A 308 1.76 18.73 8.54
N TYR A 309 2.48 19.63 7.87
CA TYR A 309 3.92 19.54 7.68
C TYR A 309 4.63 20.69 8.40
N TYR A 310 5.72 20.39 9.09
CA TYR A 310 6.51 21.41 9.78
C TYR A 310 7.05 22.44 8.78
N LYS A 311 6.75 23.73 9.02
CA LYS A 311 7.18 24.87 8.18
C LYS A 311 8.38 25.61 8.77
N GLY A 312 8.34 25.83 10.07
CA GLY A 312 9.39 26.61 10.74
C GLY A 312 9.12 26.85 12.20
N ILE A 313 10.11 27.47 12.84
CA ILE A 313 10.09 27.84 14.25
C ILE A 313 10.50 29.31 14.40
N GLU A 314 9.81 30.04 15.25
CA GLU A 314 10.17 31.38 15.66
C GLU A 314 10.29 31.42 17.18
N ILE A 315 11.37 32.01 17.72
CA ILE A 315 11.57 32.17 19.16
C ILE A 315 11.35 33.62 19.52
N LYS A 316 10.37 33.89 20.38
CA LYS A 316 10.07 35.22 20.93
C LYS A 316 10.19 35.15 22.44
N ASN A 317 11.26 35.71 22.98
CA ASN A 317 11.61 35.64 24.39
C ASN A 317 11.68 34.17 24.89
N ASP A 318 10.80 33.79 25.80
CA ASP A 318 10.62 32.45 26.37
C ASP A 318 9.59 31.56 25.63
N THR A 319 9.03 32.07 24.54
CA THR A 319 7.99 31.40 23.76
C THR A 319 8.55 30.89 22.44
N VAL A 320 8.24 29.64 22.13
CA VAL A 320 8.54 28.99 20.86
C VAL A 320 7.27 28.85 20.04
N ILE A 321 7.23 29.46 18.87
CA ILE A 321 6.12 29.40 17.92
C ILE A 321 6.50 28.43 16.80
N VAL A 322 5.77 27.31 16.70
CA VAL A 322 5.96 26.32 15.62
C VAL A 322 4.88 26.53 14.58
N SER A 323 5.28 26.71 13.34
CA SER A 323 4.39 26.88 12.19
C SER A 323 4.32 25.61 11.36
N PHE A 324 3.14 25.34 10.83
CA PHE A 324 2.90 24.19 9.96
C PHE A 324 2.32 24.64 8.62
N GLU A 325 2.64 23.92 7.55
CA GLU A 325 1.92 23.93 6.29
C GLU A 325 0.81 22.89 6.33
N ARG A 326 -0.18 23.01 5.45
CA ARG A 326 -1.31 22.08 5.32
C ARG A 326 -2.11 21.90 6.62
N ALA A 327 -2.08 22.87 7.50
CA ALA A 327 -2.87 22.93 8.73
C ALA A 327 -4.15 23.72 8.45
N GLY A 328 -5.13 23.09 7.82
CA GLY A 328 -6.39 23.72 7.47
C GLY A 328 -7.60 22.89 7.88
#